data_fb73ecd7964ef06f8e656cb72ee909bc
#
_entry.id   fb73ecd7964ef06f8e656cb72ee909bc
#
_cell.length_a   1.000
_cell.length_b   1.000
_cell.length_c   1.000
_cell.angle_alpha   90.00
_cell.angle_beta   90.00
_cell.angle_gamma   90.00
#
_symmetry.space_group_name_H-M   'P 1'
#
loop_
_entity.id
_entity.type
_entity.pdbx_description
1 polymer ?
#
loop_
_entity_poly.entity_id
_entity_poly.type
_entity_poly.pdbx_seq_one_letter_code
_entity_poly.pdbx_strand_id
1 'polypeptide(L)'
;GSHSLYLQNEKNLEVTSIDISENAIQACQLRGLKNAKVQNILDWGNEKFDTILLLMNGTGIFGTLADTSKYLQKLKSLLSSNGQILIDSSDIIYMFDEDDDGSKWIPADGYYGELTFTISYKTQTEEPFPWLYLDYNTLQNAAFANGLQCELIEEGKHFDYLARLF
;
A
#
# COMPACT_ATOMS: atom_id res chain seq x y z
N GLY A 1 -5.92 -10.15 -6.49
CA GLY A 1 -6.61 -11.17 -5.70
C GLY A 1 -5.83 -12.47 -5.44
N SER A 2 -4.58 -12.61 -5.93
CA SER A 2 -3.83 -13.87 -5.77
C SER A 2 -3.50 -14.19 -4.32
N HIS A 3 -3.04 -13.20 -3.54
CA HIS A 3 -2.78 -13.37 -2.11
C HIS A 3 -4.05 -13.79 -1.37
N SER A 4 -5.17 -13.13 -1.67
CA SER A 4 -6.46 -13.43 -1.03
C SER A 4 -6.95 -14.84 -1.34
N LEU A 5 -6.81 -15.30 -2.58
CA LEU A 5 -7.14 -16.67 -2.96
C LEU A 5 -6.27 -17.70 -2.25
N TYR A 6 -4.97 -17.44 -2.13
CA TYR A 6 -4.06 -18.31 -1.39
C TYR A 6 -4.44 -18.39 0.09
N LEU A 7 -4.69 -17.26 0.73
CA LEU A 7 -5.09 -17.21 2.13
C LEU A 7 -6.44 -17.91 2.37
N GLN A 8 -7.41 -17.68 1.48
CA GLN A 8 -8.72 -18.34 1.56
C GLN A 8 -8.62 -19.85 1.38
N ASN A 9 -7.92 -20.31 0.32
CA ASN A 9 -7.99 -21.71 -0.11
C ASN A 9 -6.93 -22.60 0.57
N GLU A 10 -5.71 -22.08 0.76
CA GLU A 10 -4.59 -22.86 1.31
C GLU A 10 -4.44 -22.68 2.81
N LYS A 11 -4.81 -21.51 3.33
CA LYS A 11 -4.72 -21.22 4.77
C LYS A 11 -6.06 -21.29 5.49
N ASN A 12 -7.17 -21.46 4.74
CA ASN A 12 -8.54 -21.49 5.28
C ASN A 12 -8.88 -20.30 6.16
N LEU A 13 -8.37 -19.13 5.80
CA LEU A 13 -8.66 -17.88 6.52
C LEU A 13 -9.92 -17.23 5.96
N GLU A 14 -10.62 -16.50 6.82
CA GLU A 14 -11.67 -15.58 6.40
C GLU A 14 -11.03 -14.32 5.81
N VAL A 15 -11.23 -14.08 4.53
CA VAL A 15 -10.58 -13.00 3.80
C VAL A 15 -11.60 -12.10 3.17
N THR A 16 -11.47 -10.79 3.41
CA THR A 16 -12.21 -9.75 2.71
C THR A 16 -11.24 -8.97 1.82
N SER A 17 -11.54 -8.90 0.53
CA SER A 17 -10.75 -8.14 -0.44
C SER A 17 -11.53 -6.94 -0.94
N ILE A 18 -10.87 -5.81 -1.02
CA ILE A 18 -11.46 -4.58 -1.56
C ILE A 18 -10.56 -4.00 -2.65
N ASP A 19 -11.19 -3.36 -3.60
CA ASP A 19 -10.55 -2.58 -4.64
C ASP A 19 -11.57 -1.52 -5.11
N ILE A 20 -11.08 -0.38 -5.60
CA ILE A 20 -11.94 0.64 -6.21
C ILE A 20 -12.35 0.27 -7.64
N SER A 21 -11.62 -0.63 -8.28
CA SER A 21 -11.87 -1.10 -9.64
C SER A 21 -12.92 -2.21 -9.66
N GLU A 22 -14.06 -1.94 -10.29
CA GLU A 22 -15.11 -2.95 -10.53
C GLU A 22 -14.59 -4.16 -11.31
N ASN A 23 -13.75 -3.92 -12.33
CA ASN A 23 -13.15 -4.97 -13.14
C ASN A 23 -12.21 -5.86 -12.33
N ALA A 24 -11.42 -5.30 -11.43
CA ALA A 24 -10.54 -6.06 -10.53
C ALA A 24 -11.35 -6.94 -9.58
N ILE A 25 -12.41 -6.42 -9.00
CA ILE A 25 -13.32 -7.18 -8.13
C ILE A 25 -14.04 -8.27 -8.90
N GLN A 26 -14.57 -7.99 -10.08
CA GLN A 26 -15.19 -9.01 -10.93
C GLN A 26 -14.22 -10.16 -11.27
N ALA A 27 -12.98 -9.83 -11.62
CA ALA A 27 -11.94 -10.83 -11.86
C ALA A 27 -11.65 -11.68 -10.60
N CYS A 28 -11.63 -11.09 -9.42
CA CYS A 28 -11.48 -11.81 -8.15
C CYS A 28 -12.62 -12.78 -7.90
N GLN A 29 -13.86 -12.35 -8.11
CA GLN A 29 -15.07 -13.16 -7.95
C GLN A 29 -15.10 -14.34 -8.94
N LEU A 30 -14.78 -14.08 -10.21
CA LEU A 30 -14.68 -15.13 -11.24
C LEU A 30 -13.61 -16.18 -10.92
N ARG A 31 -12.56 -15.82 -10.19
CA ARG A 31 -11.51 -16.74 -9.71
C ARG A 31 -11.91 -17.48 -8.42
N GLY A 32 -13.09 -17.25 -7.88
CA GLY A 32 -13.63 -17.96 -6.72
C GLY A 32 -13.34 -17.31 -5.36
N LEU A 33 -12.97 -16.02 -5.34
CA LEU A 33 -12.84 -15.30 -4.08
C LEU A 33 -14.24 -15.01 -3.51
N LYS A 34 -14.49 -15.47 -2.27
CA LYS A 34 -15.83 -15.48 -1.66
C LYS A 34 -16.31 -14.10 -1.26
N ASN A 35 -15.39 -13.26 -0.76
CA ASN A 35 -15.74 -11.95 -0.22
C ASN A 35 -14.85 -10.88 -0.87
N ALA A 36 -15.28 -10.38 -2.03
CA ALA A 36 -14.63 -9.32 -2.77
C ALA A 36 -15.63 -8.19 -3.05
N LYS A 37 -15.28 -6.94 -2.71
CA LYS A 37 -16.18 -5.78 -2.75
C LYS A 37 -15.51 -4.60 -3.43
N VAL A 38 -16.26 -3.89 -4.28
CA VAL A 38 -15.85 -2.57 -4.78
C VAL A 38 -15.99 -1.58 -3.65
N GLN A 39 -14.88 -1.11 -3.10
CA GLN A 39 -14.89 -0.25 -1.92
C GLN A 39 -13.58 0.53 -1.78
N ASN A 40 -13.67 1.80 -1.44
CA ASN A 40 -12.52 2.57 -0.97
C ASN A 40 -12.30 2.28 0.53
N ILE A 41 -11.05 2.05 0.92
CA ILE A 41 -10.70 1.77 2.31
C ILE A 41 -11.10 2.90 3.27
N LEU A 42 -11.04 4.14 2.81
CA LEU A 42 -11.43 5.31 3.63
C LEU A 42 -12.92 5.31 3.98
N ASP A 43 -13.75 4.71 3.13
CA ASP A 43 -15.20 4.61 3.32
C ASP A 43 -15.62 3.30 3.99
N TRP A 44 -14.67 2.43 4.36
CA TRP A 44 -14.97 1.18 5.07
C TRP A 44 -15.61 1.47 6.43
N GLY A 45 -16.55 0.63 6.85
CA GLY A 45 -17.24 0.77 8.14
C GLY A 45 -16.33 0.54 9.36
N ASN A 46 -16.89 -0.04 10.41
CA ASN A 46 -16.21 -0.24 11.69
C ASN A 46 -15.80 -1.70 11.95
N GLU A 47 -15.91 -2.57 10.96
CA GLU A 47 -15.47 -3.96 11.04
C GLU A 47 -13.98 -4.03 11.38
N LYS A 48 -13.59 -4.97 12.23
CA LYS A 48 -12.23 -5.12 12.72
C LYS A 48 -11.55 -6.32 12.08
N PHE A 49 -10.23 -6.19 11.87
CA PHE A 49 -9.40 -7.21 11.24
C PHE A 49 -8.17 -7.49 12.10
N ASP A 50 -7.78 -8.76 12.16
CA ASP A 50 -6.55 -9.18 12.84
C ASP A 50 -5.31 -8.89 12.00
N THR A 51 -5.46 -8.93 10.68
CA THR A 51 -4.39 -8.57 9.76
C THR A 51 -4.96 -7.83 8.55
N ILE A 52 -4.39 -6.68 8.25
CA ILE A 52 -4.65 -5.92 7.03
C ILE A 52 -3.43 -6.02 6.13
N LEU A 53 -3.64 -6.37 4.87
CA LEU A 53 -2.58 -6.51 3.87
C LEU A 53 -2.66 -5.37 2.85
N LEU A 54 -1.59 -4.61 2.73
CA LEU A 54 -1.37 -3.64 1.66
C LEU A 54 -0.10 -4.04 0.92
N LEU A 55 -0.24 -4.87 -0.11
CA LEU A 55 0.87 -5.49 -0.82
C LEU A 55 0.89 -5.07 -2.29
N MET A 56 2.05 -5.19 -2.93
CA MET A 56 2.35 -4.72 -4.29
C MET A 56 2.46 -3.20 -4.37
N ASN A 57 3.37 -2.63 -3.59
CA ASN A 57 3.50 -1.23 -3.28
C ASN A 57 2.24 -0.67 -2.59
N GLY A 58 1.96 -1.24 -1.42
CA GLY A 58 0.74 -0.94 -0.68
C GLY A 58 0.59 0.51 -0.25
N THR A 59 1.71 1.26 -0.12
CA THR A 59 1.68 2.70 0.16
C THR A 59 1.14 3.53 -1.02
N GLY A 60 1.13 2.96 -2.22
CA GLY A 60 0.67 3.65 -3.42
C GLY A 60 -0.75 4.19 -3.33
N ILE A 61 -1.65 3.47 -2.65
CA ILE A 61 -3.05 3.90 -2.48
C ILE A 61 -3.20 5.18 -1.65
N PHE A 62 -2.15 5.60 -0.92
CA PHE A 62 -2.17 6.86 -0.14
C PHE A 62 -2.08 8.08 -1.07
N GLY A 63 -1.56 7.92 -2.27
CA GLY A 63 -1.45 8.97 -3.28
C GLY A 63 -0.36 9.98 -3.01
N THR A 64 -0.41 10.68 -1.86
CA THR A 64 0.58 11.69 -1.45
C THR A 64 1.09 11.47 -0.04
N LEU A 65 2.26 12.04 0.29
CA LEU A 65 2.80 12.02 1.64
C LEU A 65 1.85 12.74 2.62
N ALA A 66 1.22 13.82 2.18
CA ALA A 66 0.28 14.59 2.99
C ALA A 66 -0.94 13.76 3.42
N ASP A 67 -1.39 12.84 2.58
CA ASP A 67 -2.55 11.98 2.87
C ASP A 67 -2.20 10.75 3.72
N THR A 68 -0.92 10.43 3.89
CA THR A 68 -0.46 9.22 4.60
C THR A 68 -1.08 9.09 6.00
N SER A 69 -1.11 10.17 6.78
CA SER A 69 -1.70 10.15 8.12
C SER A 69 -3.18 9.78 8.11
N LYS A 70 -3.95 10.27 7.16
CA LYS A 70 -5.38 9.95 7.01
C LYS A 70 -5.60 8.45 6.78
N TYR A 71 -4.78 7.85 5.91
CA TYR A 71 -4.85 6.40 5.66
C TYR A 71 -4.40 5.58 6.88
N LEU A 72 -3.28 5.95 7.52
CA LEU A 72 -2.79 5.25 8.70
C LEU A 72 -3.78 5.29 9.86
N GLN A 73 -4.42 6.43 10.12
CA GLN A 73 -5.47 6.55 11.13
C GLN A 73 -6.67 5.66 10.79
N LYS A 74 -7.11 5.64 9.52
CA LYS A 74 -8.18 4.76 9.09
C LYS A 74 -7.83 3.30 9.29
N LEU A 75 -6.67 2.86 8.79
CA LEU A 75 -6.19 1.48 8.92
C LEU A 75 -6.08 1.07 10.40
N LYS A 76 -5.49 1.92 11.25
CA LYS A 76 -5.44 1.71 12.70
C LYS A 76 -6.83 1.52 13.30
N SER A 77 -7.80 2.34 12.87
CA SER A 77 -9.18 2.23 13.36
C SER A 77 -9.86 0.92 12.99
N LEU A 78 -9.33 0.16 12.03
CA LEU A 78 -9.86 -1.13 11.58
C LEU A 78 -9.13 -2.33 12.21
N LEU A 79 -8.11 -2.12 13.02
CA LEU A 79 -7.40 -3.21 13.68
C LEU A 79 -8.20 -3.71 14.91
N SER A 80 -8.19 -5.02 15.11
CA SER A 80 -8.54 -5.64 16.39
C SER A 80 -7.49 -5.30 17.46
N SER A 81 -7.72 -5.66 18.71
CA SER A 81 -6.85 -5.27 19.86
C SER A 81 -5.39 -5.71 19.72
N ASN A 82 -5.11 -6.77 18.98
CA ASN A 82 -3.76 -7.27 18.68
C ASN A 82 -3.53 -7.35 17.18
N GLY A 83 -4.25 -6.54 16.43
CA GLY A 83 -4.19 -6.56 14.96
C GLY A 83 -2.90 -5.93 14.42
N GLN A 84 -2.61 -6.23 13.17
CA GLN A 84 -1.43 -5.73 12.47
C GLN A 84 -1.75 -5.35 11.03
N ILE A 85 -0.92 -4.47 10.48
CA ILE A 85 -0.90 -4.14 9.07
C ILE A 85 0.43 -4.66 8.51
N LEU A 86 0.38 -5.44 7.43
CA LEU A 86 1.55 -5.78 6.63
C LEU A 86 1.50 -4.93 5.36
N ILE A 87 2.50 -4.10 5.20
CA ILE A 87 2.58 -3.13 4.11
C ILE A 87 3.95 -3.17 3.47
N ASP A 88 3.97 -3.16 2.14
CA ASP A 88 5.21 -3.02 1.38
C ASP A 88 5.28 -1.69 0.64
N SER A 89 6.49 -1.28 0.36
CA SER A 89 6.81 -0.18 -0.54
C SER A 89 8.25 -0.33 -1.04
N SER A 90 8.69 0.65 -1.81
CA SER A 90 10.07 0.72 -2.31
C SER A 90 10.62 2.12 -2.10
N ASP A 91 11.90 2.21 -1.77
CA ASP A 91 12.64 3.47 -1.85
C ASP A 91 13.09 3.68 -3.31
N ILE A 92 12.52 4.66 -3.98
CA ILE A 92 12.83 4.94 -5.39
C ILE A 92 13.96 5.95 -5.58
N ILE A 93 14.72 6.25 -4.51
CA ILE A 93 15.84 7.20 -4.57
C ILE A 93 16.92 6.78 -5.60
N TYR A 94 17.01 5.49 -5.91
CA TYR A 94 17.94 4.96 -6.92
C TYR A 94 17.64 5.44 -8.36
N MET A 95 16.43 5.94 -8.60
CA MET A 95 16.03 6.45 -9.92
C MET A 95 16.57 7.85 -10.21
N PHE A 96 17.14 8.52 -9.22
CA PHE A 96 17.66 9.88 -9.33
C PHE A 96 19.17 9.88 -9.56
N ASP A 97 19.62 10.86 -10.34
CA ASP A 97 21.04 11.05 -10.66
C ASP A 97 21.86 11.22 -9.38
N GLU A 98 23.10 10.73 -9.45
CA GLU A 98 24.05 10.74 -8.33
C GLU A 98 25.30 11.53 -8.73
N ASP A 99 25.77 12.39 -7.84
CA ASP A 99 27.04 13.10 -7.96
C ASP A 99 28.21 12.20 -7.58
N ASP A 100 29.43 12.67 -7.88
CA ASP A 100 30.68 11.97 -7.59
C ASP A 100 30.89 11.69 -6.10
N ASP A 101 30.23 12.46 -5.23
CA ASP A 101 30.28 12.29 -3.76
C ASP A 101 29.16 11.38 -3.19
N GLY A 102 28.31 10.82 -4.05
CA GLY A 102 27.19 9.95 -3.68
C GLY A 102 25.89 10.70 -3.32
N SER A 103 25.85 12.02 -3.46
CA SER A 103 24.63 12.81 -3.25
C SER A 103 23.63 12.57 -4.37
N LYS A 104 22.33 12.55 -4.05
CA LYS A 104 21.25 12.36 -5.01
C LYS A 104 20.55 13.67 -5.37
N TRP A 105 20.30 13.87 -6.64
CA TRP A 105 19.54 15.00 -7.15
C TRP A 105 18.04 14.70 -7.09
N ILE A 106 17.40 15.11 -6.00
CA ILE A 106 15.95 14.94 -5.83
C ILE A 106 15.21 16.27 -6.09
N PRO A 107 13.93 16.25 -6.51
CA PRO A 107 13.12 17.45 -6.65
C PRO A 107 13.08 18.25 -5.34
N ALA A 108 13.18 19.56 -5.44
CA ALA A 108 13.15 20.45 -4.28
C ALA A 108 11.72 20.72 -3.76
N ASP A 109 10.73 20.46 -4.57
CA ASP A 109 9.31 20.70 -4.33
C ASP A 109 8.57 19.37 -4.20
N GLY A 110 8.32 18.95 -2.96
CA GLY A 110 7.59 17.73 -2.64
C GLY A 110 8.48 16.58 -2.20
N TYR A 111 7.84 15.46 -1.96
CA TYR A 111 8.52 14.22 -1.58
C TYR A 111 8.86 13.43 -2.86
N TYR A 112 10.09 12.96 -2.97
CA TYR A 112 10.60 12.31 -4.19
C TYR A 112 9.86 11.02 -4.56
N GLY A 113 9.15 10.41 -3.64
CA GLY A 113 8.35 9.21 -3.86
C GLY A 113 6.91 9.47 -4.34
N GLU A 114 6.50 10.73 -4.51
CA GLU A 114 5.21 11.09 -5.09
C GLU A 114 5.28 11.09 -6.62
N LEU A 115 4.60 10.13 -7.23
CA LEU A 115 4.55 10.00 -8.68
C LEU A 115 3.13 10.16 -9.20
N THR A 116 3.02 10.50 -10.47
CA THR A 116 1.75 10.48 -11.19
C THR A 116 1.86 9.44 -12.30
N PHE A 117 0.96 8.46 -12.26
CA PHE A 117 0.87 7.43 -13.29
C PHE A 117 -0.27 7.68 -14.27
N THR A 118 -0.04 7.30 -15.50
CA THR A 118 -1.08 7.15 -16.53
C THR A 118 -0.96 5.75 -17.09
N ILE A 119 -2.00 4.96 -16.98
CA ILE A 119 -2.02 3.58 -17.49
C ILE A 119 -2.72 3.56 -18.84
N SER A 120 -2.07 2.96 -19.83
CA SER A 120 -2.63 2.72 -21.15
C SER A 120 -2.59 1.24 -21.48
N TYR A 121 -3.71 0.71 -21.95
CA TYR A 121 -3.80 -0.66 -22.46
C TYR A 121 -4.60 -0.69 -23.77
N LYS A 122 -3.96 -1.11 -24.83
CA LYS A 122 -4.49 -1.05 -26.21
C LYS A 122 -4.91 0.39 -26.56
N THR A 123 -6.22 0.62 -26.78
CA THR A 123 -6.81 1.91 -27.12
C THR A 123 -7.39 2.67 -25.94
N GLN A 124 -7.29 2.12 -24.74
CA GLN A 124 -7.81 2.71 -23.52
C GLN A 124 -6.68 3.35 -22.73
N THR A 125 -6.89 4.57 -22.28
CA THR A 125 -5.97 5.31 -21.39
C THR A 125 -6.79 5.84 -20.23
N GLU A 126 -6.31 5.60 -19.01
CA GLU A 126 -6.91 6.14 -17.80
C GLU A 126 -6.45 7.57 -17.54
N GLU A 127 -7.24 8.32 -16.78
CA GLU A 127 -6.83 9.62 -16.27
C GLU A 127 -5.61 9.46 -15.35
N PRO A 128 -4.70 10.44 -15.35
CA PRO A 128 -3.55 10.42 -14.46
C PRO A 128 -3.98 10.34 -12.99
N PHE A 129 -3.29 9.52 -12.20
CA PHE A 129 -3.57 9.37 -10.78
C PHE A 129 -2.29 9.39 -9.95
N PRO A 130 -2.33 9.92 -8.71
CA PRO A 130 -1.19 9.94 -7.81
C PRO A 130 -0.91 8.55 -7.26
N TRP A 131 0.38 8.25 -7.07
CA TRP A 131 0.86 6.99 -6.53
C TRP A 131 2.09 7.23 -5.66
N LEU A 132 2.06 6.79 -4.42
CA LEU A 132 3.10 7.07 -3.44
C LEU A 132 4.02 5.87 -3.23
N TYR A 133 5.31 6.11 -3.35
CA TYR A 133 6.38 5.25 -2.87
C TYR A 133 6.96 5.86 -1.60
N LEU A 134 6.96 5.13 -0.49
CA LEU A 134 7.57 5.60 0.74
C LEU A 134 8.87 4.84 1.01
N ASP A 135 9.95 5.54 1.32
CA ASP A 135 11.09 4.91 1.97
C ASP A 135 10.71 4.43 3.38
N TYR A 136 11.46 3.45 3.90
CA TYR A 136 11.13 2.86 5.20
C TYR A 136 11.13 3.86 6.35
N ASN A 137 12.10 4.78 6.38
CA ASN A 137 12.20 5.76 7.48
C ASN A 137 11.02 6.73 7.48
N THR A 138 10.58 7.15 6.30
CA THR A 138 9.40 8.02 6.15
C THR A 138 8.14 7.29 6.58
N LEU A 139 7.96 6.01 6.19
CA LEU A 139 6.83 5.20 6.67
C LEU A 139 6.86 5.02 8.19
N GLN A 140 8.02 4.72 8.76
CA GLN A 140 8.19 4.52 10.20
C GLN A 140 7.85 5.78 10.99
N ASN A 141 8.35 6.94 10.54
CA ASN A 141 8.04 8.24 11.16
C ASN A 141 6.54 8.55 11.08
N ALA A 142 5.91 8.31 9.94
CA ALA A 142 4.47 8.49 9.78
C ALA A 142 3.67 7.54 10.70
N ALA A 143 4.08 6.28 10.83
CA ALA A 143 3.46 5.33 11.74
C ALA A 143 3.52 5.79 13.18
N PHE A 144 4.70 6.19 13.67
CA PHE A 144 4.88 6.70 15.04
C PHE A 144 4.06 7.96 15.30
N ALA A 145 4.02 8.90 14.35
CA ALA A 145 3.21 10.10 14.47
C ALA A 145 1.71 9.80 14.59
N ASN A 146 1.26 8.63 14.10
CA ASN A 146 -0.13 8.17 14.18
C ASN A 146 -0.35 7.13 15.30
N GLY A 147 0.64 6.94 16.19
CA GLY A 147 0.56 6.06 17.35
C GLY A 147 0.55 4.58 16.99
N LEU A 148 1.19 4.20 15.89
CA LEU A 148 1.50 2.82 15.50
C LEU A 148 2.99 2.56 15.73
N GLN A 149 3.35 1.34 16.09
CA GLN A 149 4.72 0.84 16.00
C GLN A 149 5.00 0.42 14.56
N CYS A 150 6.27 0.43 14.14
CA CYS A 150 6.69 0.00 12.81
C CYS A 150 7.95 -0.86 12.92
N GLU A 151 7.86 -2.08 12.42
CA GLU A 151 8.97 -3.04 12.33
C GLU A 151 9.28 -3.34 10.88
N LEU A 152 10.57 -3.33 10.53
CA LEU A 152 11.04 -3.86 9.26
C LEU A 152 11.05 -5.40 9.34
N ILE A 153 10.26 -6.04 8.50
CA ILE A 153 10.19 -7.52 8.44
C ILE A 153 11.23 -8.05 7.48
N GLU A 154 11.35 -7.44 6.31
CA GLU A 154 12.30 -7.87 5.28
C GLU A 154 12.64 -6.71 4.35
N GLU A 155 13.90 -6.67 3.92
CA GLU A 155 14.38 -5.84 2.82
C GLU A 155 14.56 -6.72 1.59
N GLY A 156 13.97 -6.30 0.49
CA GLY A 156 14.12 -6.96 -0.79
C GLY A 156 15.42 -6.58 -1.49
N LYS A 157 15.67 -7.21 -2.62
CA LYS A 157 16.92 -7.01 -3.39
C LYS A 157 16.94 -5.72 -4.22
N HIS A 158 15.79 -5.08 -4.40
CA HIS A 158 15.58 -3.95 -5.31
C HIS A 158 14.97 -2.76 -4.59
N PHE A 159 15.50 -2.42 -3.40
CA PHE A 159 15.04 -1.28 -2.59
C PHE A 159 13.58 -1.39 -2.11
N ASP A 160 12.95 -2.53 -2.30
CA ASP A 160 11.65 -2.87 -1.75
C ASP A 160 11.80 -3.38 -0.32
N TYR A 161 10.78 -3.18 0.48
CA TYR A 161 10.73 -3.67 1.85
C TYR A 161 9.31 -4.08 2.25
N LEU A 162 9.23 -4.96 3.24
CA LEU A 162 8.00 -5.31 3.93
C LEU A 162 8.06 -4.82 5.38
N ALA A 163 7.07 -4.05 5.80
CA ALA A 163 6.95 -3.56 7.16
C ALA A 163 5.68 -4.10 7.83
N ARG A 164 5.74 -4.19 9.16
CA ARG A 164 4.62 -4.48 10.04
C ARG A 164 4.31 -3.25 10.88
N LEU A 165 3.04 -2.83 10.85
CA LEU A 165 2.53 -1.76 11.73
C LEU A 165 1.53 -2.37 12.74
N PHE A 166 1.58 -1.92 14.02
CA PHE A 166 0.72 -2.47 15.08
C PHE A 166 0.57 -1.50 16.25
#